data_985bc3a16f16680874e3295a81b09bd9
#
_entry.id   985bc3a16f16680874e3295a81b09bd9
#
_cell.length_a   1.000
_cell.length_b   1.000
_cell.length_c   1.000
_cell.angle_alpha   90.00
_cell.angle_beta   90.00
_cell.angle_gamma   90.00
#
_symmetry.space_group_name_H-M   'P 1'
#
loop_
_entity.id
_entity.type
_entity.pdbx_description
1 polymer ?
#
loop_
_entity_poly.entity_id
_entity_poly.type
_entity_poly.pdbx_seq_one_letter_code
_entity_poly.pdbx_strand_id
1 'polypeptide(L)'
;MKKYLKTDEWNIIEDQFHPDRQRMSESIFSLGNGRFGQRGYFEEPYSSDSYRGSFVAGITFLDKTRVGWWKNGFPPYYTRIPKAADWSRINLRLIDEELDLAGWDVDSFNRRLDMKEGIFYRDMEVTSPRGNQLRIHVEHITNMARPNLCLIKYSVSSINYTGRISLVPILDGNIVDDADLPNLKIWNILRSGSTSSCAYLWTQTVSYTHLRAHETLRHL
;
A
#
# COMPACT_ATOMS: atom_id res chain seq x y z
N MET A 1 19.00 -19.00 -8.76
CA MET A 1 18.40 -17.94 -7.92
C MET A 1 17.95 -18.59 -6.61
N LYS A 2 18.50 -18.20 -5.46
CA LYS A 2 18.04 -18.79 -4.19
C LYS A 2 16.58 -18.43 -3.97
N LYS A 3 15.76 -19.43 -3.64
CA LYS A 3 14.35 -19.26 -3.29
C LYS A 3 14.29 -18.51 -1.95
N TYR A 4 13.77 -17.30 -1.93
CA TYR A 4 13.67 -16.45 -0.72
C TYR A 4 12.28 -16.53 -0.07
N LEU A 5 11.31 -17.12 -0.78
CA LEU A 5 9.96 -17.36 -0.26
C LEU A 5 9.80 -18.82 0.14
N LYS A 6 9.11 -19.02 1.25
CA LYS A 6 8.60 -20.32 1.69
C LYS A 6 7.14 -20.45 1.30
N THR A 7 6.70 -21.65 0.99
CA THR A 7 5.31 -21.90 0.64
C THR A 7 4.87 -23.21 1.29
N ASP A 8 3.65 -23.24 1.79
CA ASP A 8 2.91 -24.44 2.11
C ASP A 8 1.63 -24.51 1.26
N GLU A 9 0.66 -25.35 1.65
CA GLU A 9 -0.57 -25.53 0.87
C GLU A 9 -1.37 -24.24 0.69
N TRP A 10 -1.37 -23.36 1.69
CA TRP A 10 -2.21 -22.16 1.73
C TRP A 10 -1.45 -20.87 1.98
N ASN A 11 -0.17 -20.94 2.30
CA ASN A 11 0.60 -19.76 2.67
C ASN A 11 1.76 -19.50 1.72
N ILE A 12 1.98 -18.23 1.44
CA ILE A 12 3.22 -17.68 0.90
C ILE A 12 3.86 -16.89 2.03
N ILE A 13 5.13 -17.18 2.34
CA ILE A 13 5.83 -16.62 3.50
C ILE A 13 7.17 -16.03 3.05
N GLU A 14 7.45 -14.83 3.50
CA GLU A 14 8.77 -14.20 3.47
C GLU A 14 9.19 -13.95 4.91
N ASP A 15 10.20 -14.70 5.37
CA ASP A 15 10.62 -14.73 6.76
C ASP A 15 11.89 -13.90 7.04
N GLN A 16 12.28 -13.09 6.09
CA GLN A 16 13.37 -12.12 6.21
C GLN A 16 13.06 -10.87 5.38
N PHE A 17 13.57 -9.74 5.79
CA PHE A 17 13.47 -8.51 5.02
C PHE A 17 14.48 -8.50 3.87
N HIS A 18 14.00 -8.34 2.64
CA HIS A 18 14.79 -8.30 1.42
C HIS A 18 14.56 -6.99 0.67
N PRO A 19 15.30 -5.91 1.00
CA PRO A 19 15.13 -4.60 0.36
C PRO A 19 15.27 -4.65 -1.17
N ASP A 20 16.19 -5.48 -1.67
CA ASP A 20 16.48 -5.69 -3.11
C ASP A 20 15.34 -6.38 -3.86
N ARG A 21 14.35 -6.93 -3.15
CA ARG A 21 13.20 -7.68 -3.70
C ARG A 21 11.85 -7.09 -3.33
N GLN A 22 11.84 -5.94 -2.67
CA GLN A 22 10.62 -5.32 -2.13
C GLN A 22 9.53 -5.19 -3.21
N ARG A 23 9.83 -4.67 -4.39
CA ARG A 23 8.84 -4.52 -5.48
C ARG A 23 8.25 -5.86 -5.96
N MET A 24 9.08 -6.92 -5.97
CA MET A 24 8.62 -8.28 -6.33
C MET A 24 7.69 -8.82 -5.25
N SER A 25 8.10 -8.69 -3.99
CA SER A 25 7.28 -9.12 -2.85
C SER A 25 5.96 -8.34 -2.78
N GLU A 26 5.95 -7.04 -3.04
CA GLU A 26 4.71 -6.25 -3.13
C GLU A 26 3.71 -6.82 -4.16
N SER A 27 4.21 -7.37 -5.26
CA SER A 27 3.36 -8.03 -6.25
C SER A 27 2.83 -9.38 -5.78
N ILE A 28 3.69 -10.17 -5.15
CA ILE A 28 3.36 -11.54 -4.71
C ILE A 28 2.35 -11.51 -3.54
N PHE A 29 2.52 -10.59 -2.61
CA PHE A 29 1.66 -10.43 -1.44
C PHE A 29 0.45 -9.51 -1.69
N SER A 30 -0.01 -9.42 -2.94
CA SER A 30 -1.19 -8.63 -3.29
C SER A 30 -2.48 -9.29 -2.82
N LEU A 31 -3.44 -8.47 -2.40
CA LEU A 31 -4.80 -8.86 -2.07
C LEU A 31 -5.80 -8.27 -3.08
N GLY A 32 -6.92 -8.96 -3.27
CA GLY A 32 -8.01 -8.45 -4.10
C GLY A 32 -9.32 -9.17 -3.84
N ASN A 33 -10.43 -8.48 -4.10
CA ASN A 33 -11.80 -9.01 -3.91
C ASN A 33 -12.69 -8.80 -5.14
N GLY A 34 -12.09 -8.58 -6.32
CA GLY A 34 -12.81 -8.29 -7.55
C GLY A 34 -13.26 -6.83 -7.70
N ARG A 35 -13.33 -6.06 -6.61
CA ARG A 35 -13.59 -4.60 -6.62
C ARG A 35 -12.33 -3.81 -6.33
N PHE A 36 -11.58 -4.20 -5.32
CA PHE A 36 -10.30 -3.63 -4.96
C PHE A 36 -9.16 -4.59 -5.23
N GLY A 37 -8.01 -4.05 -5.63
CA GLY A 37 -6.73 -4.72 -5.64
C GLY A 37 -5.72 -3.87 -4.89
N GLN A 38 -4.98 -4.48 -3.98
CA GLN A 38 -3.97 -3.85 -3.16
C GLN A 38 -2.66 -4.62 -3.30
N ARG A 39 -1.57 -3.94 -3.65
CA ARG A 39 -0.24 -4.54 -3.60
C ARG A 39 0.20 -4.65 -2.13
N GLY A 40 1.06 -5.61 -1.82
CA GLY A 40 1.56 -5.85 -0.46
C GLY A 40 2.73 -4.92 -0.08
N TYR A 41 2.56 -3.60 -0.23
CA TYR A 41 3.54 -2.62 0.20
C TYR A 41 3.36 -2.27 1.69
N PHE A 42 4.34 -1.57 2.25
CA PHE A 42 4.30 -1.13 3.65
C PHE A 42 3.30 0.00 3.86
N GLU A 43 2.61 -0.01 4.98
CA GLU A 43 1.77 1.10 5.44
C GLU A 43 2.63 2.29 5.78
N GLU A 44 3.77 2.04 6.39
CA GLU A 44 4.75 3.04 6.79
C GLU A 44 5.46 3.67 5.59
N PRO A 45 6.07 4.84 5.77
CA PRO A 45 7.04 5.37 4.83
C PRO A 45 8.18 4.38 4.56
N TYR A 46 8.54 4.26 3.31
CA TYR A 46 9.69 3.51 2.85
C TYR A 46 10.33 4.26 1.70
N SER A 47 11.42 4.98 1.99
CA SER A 47 12.08 5.88 1.03
C SER A 47 12.97 5.17 0.00
N SER A 48 13.08 3.83 0.08
CA SER A 48 13.79 3.01 -0.89
C SER A 48 12.86 2.51 -2.02
N ASP A 49 13.33 1.57 -2.83
CA ASP A 49 12.62 1.10 -4.02
C ASP A 49 11.32 0.33 -3.67
N SER A 50 10.19 0.91 -4.04
CA SER A 50 8.85 0.40 -3.80
C SER A 50 7.92 0.77 -4.96
N TYR A 51 6.90 -0.03 -5.20
CA TYR A 51 5.84 0.26 -6.16
C TYR A 51 4.48 0.16 -5.50
N ARG A 52 4.17 1.16 -4.69
CA ARG A 52 2.86 1.27 -4.02
C ARG A 52 1.74 1.34 -5.05
N GLY A 53 0.63 0.65 -4.78
CA GLY A 53 -0.52 0.69 -5.69
C GLY A 53 -1.76 0.04 -5.10
N SER A 54 -2.84 0.83 -5.08
CA SER A 54 -4.21 0.39 -4.89
C SER A 54 -4.94 0.55 -6.21
N PHE A 55 -5.84 -0.35 -6.53
CA PHE A 55 -6.58 -0.36 -7.80
C PHE A 55 -8.06 -0.58 -7.55
N VAL A 56 -8.91 0.00 -8.38
CA VAL A 56 -10.36 -0.17 -8.30
C VAL A 56 -10.89 -0.66 -9.66
N ALA A 57 -11.62 -1.75 -9.64
CA ALA A 57 -12.20 -2.33 -10.84
C ALA A 57 -13.16 -1.37 -11.55
N GLY A 58 -13.12 -1.35 -12.87
CA GLY A 58 -13.97 -0.50 -13.70
C GLY A 58 -13.50 0.95 -13.83
N ILE A 59 -12.36 1.32 -13.21
CA ILE A 59 -11.75 2.64 -13.38
C ILE A 59 -10.61 2.52 -14.38
N THR A 60 -10.72 3.23 -15.48
CA THR A 60 -9.74 3.21 -16.56
C THR A 60 -9.52 4.60 -17.12
N PHE A 61 -8.40 4.80 -17.79
CA PHE A 61 -8.15 5.97 -18.62
C PHE A 61 -7.52 5.55 -19.95
N LEU A 62 -7.67 6.41 -20.95
CA LEU A 62 -7.08 6.21 -22.28
C LEU A 62 -5.67 6.82 -22.28
N ASP A 63 -4.69 6.00 -22.60
CA ASP A 63 -3.31 6.43 -22.81
C ASP A 63 -2.91 6.27 -24.28
N LYS A 64 -2.05 7.17 -24.75
CA LYS A 64 -1.54 7.12 -26.11
C LYS A 64 -0.54 5.97 -26.27
N THR A 65 -0.71 5.19 -27.31
CA THR A 65 0.23 4.11 -27.62
C THR A 65 1.60 4.69 -28.00
N ARG A 66 2.65 4.22 -27.31
CA ARG A 66 4.04 4.65 -27.48
C ARG A 66 4.88 3.50 -28.03
N VAL A 67 4.50 3.00 -29.19
CA VAL A 67 5.28 1.96 -29.87
C VAL A 67 6.12 2.60 -30.96
N GLY A 68 7.29 2.04 -31.19
CA GLY A 68 8.15 2.50 -32.27
C GLY A 68 7.54 2.21 -33.65
N TRP A 69 8.02 2.91 -34.65
CA TRP A 69 7.58 2.84 -36.04
C TRP A 69 7.59 1.43 -36.65
N TRP A 70 8.34 0.51 -36.07
CA TRP A 70 8.43 -0.90 -36.52
C TRP A 70 7.23 -1.77 -36.10
N LYS A 71 6.30 -1.24 -35.32
CA LYS A 71 5.10 -1.97 -34.90
C LYS A 71 3.85 -1.39 -35.54
N ASN A 72 3.56 -1.85 -36.75
CA ASN A 72 2.32 -1.52 -37.44
C ASN A 72 1.12 -2.27 -36.84
N GLY A 73 -0.06 -1.66 -36.88
CA GLY A 73 -1.30 -2.28 -36.43
C GLY A 73 -1.67 -2.10 -34.96
N PHE A 74 -0.88 -1.36 -34.17
CA PHE A 74 -1.30 -1.00 -32.83
C PHE A 74 -2.36 0.12 -32.86
N PRO A 75 -3.38 0.07 -31.98
CA PRO A 75 -4.33 1.16 -31.87
C PRO A 75 -3.62 2.42 -31.38
N PRO A 76 -4.07 3.63 -31.77
CA PRO A 76 -3.44 4.88 -31.36
C PRO A 76 -3.56 5.16 -29.85
N TYR A 77 -4.54 4.51 -29.21
CA TYR A 77 -4.76 4.57 -27.77
C TYR A 77 -5.04 3.19 -27.20
N TYR A 78 -4.69 2.99 -25.94
CA TYR A 78 -5.05 1.79 -25.18
C TYR A 78 -5.56 2.19 -23.79
N THR A 79 -6.30 1.28 -23.19
CA THR A 79 -6.89 1.50 -21.86
C THR A 79 -5.92 1.05 -20.78
N ARG A 80 -5.67 1.91 -19.81
CA ARG A 80 -4.89 1.60 -18.60
C ARG A 80 -5.78 1.66 -17.37
N ILE A 81 -5.40 0.88 -16.35
CA ILE A 81 -5.98 0.95 -15.01
C ILE A 81 -5.06 1.84 -14.18
N PRO A 82 -5.50 3.03 -13.74
CA PRO A 82 -4.70 3.90 -12.91
C PRO A 82 -4.61 3.38 -11.48
N LYS A 83 -3.53 3.73 -10.78
CA LYS A 83 -3.51 3.60 -9.33
C LYS A 83 -4.61 4.47 -8.73
N ALA A 84 -5.35 3.95 -7.76
CA ALA A 84 -6.33 4.70 -6.99
C ALA A 84 -5.65 5.43 -5.81
N ALA A 85 -6.41 6.25 -5.09
CA ALA A 85 -5.94 6.91 -3.87
C ALA A 85 -5.33 5.90 -2.89
N ASP A 86 -4.20 6.26 -2.29
CA ASP A 86 -3.56 5.45 -1.26
C ASP A 86 -4.31 5.65 0.07
N TRP A 87 -4.98 4.61 0.50
CA TRP A 87 -5.81 4.59 1.71
C TRP A 87 -5.15 3.86 2.88
N SER A 88 -4.04 3.15 2.63
CA SER A 88 -3.41 2.27 3.61
C SER A 88 -2.20 2.89 4.32
N ARG A 89 -1.85 4.11 3.99
CA ARG A 89 -0.67 4.76 4.55
C ARG A 89 -0.88 5.16 6.00
N ILE A 90 0.07 4.77 6.87
CA ILE A 90 0.09 5.09 8.29
C ILE A 90 1.49 5.60 8.64
N ASN A 91 1.60 6.87 9.02
CA ASN A 91 2.84 7.39 9.56
C ASN A 91 2.91 7.08 11.06
N LEU A 92 3.97 6.39 11.47
CA LEU A 92 4.29 6.14 12.86
C LEU A 92 5.35 7.12 13.31
N ARG A 93 5.06 7.86 14.39
CA ARG A 93 5.96 8.86 14.96
C ARG A 93 6.20 8.61 16.44
N LEU A 94 7.44 8.64 16.82
CA LEU A 94 7.89 8.87 18.19
C LEU A 94 7.97 10.40 18.44
N ILE A 95 8.37 10.83 19.63
CA ILE A 95 8.45 12.27 19.93
C ILE A 95 9.40 12.98 18.95
N ASP A 96 10.58 12.40 18.71
CA ASP A 96 11.65 13.03 17.93
C ASP A 96 12.06 12.25 16.68
N GLU A 97 11.30 11.22 16.32
CA GLU A 97 11.62 10.34 15.20
C GLU A 97 10.34 9.96 14.44
N GLU A 98 10.45 9.84 13.15
CA GLU A 98 9.41 9.27 12.28
C GLU A 98 9.95 7.99 11.64
N LEU A 99 9.15 6.93 11.65
CA LEU A 99 9.54 5.67 11.06
C LEU A 99 9.63 5.80 9.54
N ASP A 100 10.81 5.52 9.02
CA ASP A 100 11.06 5.18 7.62
C ASP A 100 11.80 3.83 7.61
N LEU A 101 11.18 2.80 7.07
CA LEU A 101 11.76 1.46 7.04
C LEU A 101 13.04 1.33 6.20
N ALA A 102 13.37 2.32 5.38
CA ALA A 102 14.65 2.37 4.69
C ALA A 102 15.79 2.93 5.55
N GLY A 103 15.43 3.66 6.62
CA GLY A 103 16.40 4.32 7.52
C GLY A 103 16.47 3.70 8.92
N TRP A 104 15.58 2.76 9.25
CA TRP A 104 15.60 2.04 10.52
C TRP A 104 16.10 0.61 10.30
N ASP A 105 16.73 0.02 11.30
CA ASP A 105 17.12 -1.38 11.25
C ASP A 105 15.89 -2.27 11.43
N VAL A 106 15.76 -3.28 10.57
CA VAL A 106 14.71 -4.31 10.66
C VAL A 106 15.33 -5.55 11.29
N ASP A 107 15.11 -5.72 12.60
CA ASP A 107 15.73 -6.77 13.41
C ASP A 107 15.10 -8.14 13.17
N SER A 108 13.79 -8.17 13.01
CA SER A 108 13.04 -9.35 12.60
C SER A 108 11.93 -8.98 11.60
N PHE A 109 11.62 -9.91 10.71
CA PHE A 109 10.62 -9.68 9.68
C PHE A 109 9.94 -10.98 9.28
N ASN A 110 8.63 -10.95 9.22
CA ASN A 110 7.82 -12.01 8.64
C ASN A 110 6.61 -11.39 7.96
N ARG A 111 6.38 -11.69 6.69
CA ARG A 111 5.10 -11.44 6.04
C ARG A 111 4.55 -12.71 5.45
N ARG A 112 3.25 -12.88 5.58
CA ARG A 112 2.54 -14.08 5.18
C ARG A 112 1.25 -13.72 4.48
N LEU A 113 1.02 -14.31 3.33
CA LEU A 113 -0.27 -14.30 2.67
C LEU A 113 -0.94 -15.64 2.93
N ASP A 114 -2.02 -15.62 3.69
CA ASP A 114 -2.91 -16.75 3.92
C ASP A 114 -3.99 -16.76 2.84
N MET A 115 -3.83 -17.63 1.85
CA MET A 115 -4.74 -17.73 0.70
C MET A 115 -6.06 -18.41 1.05
N LYS A 116 -6.09 -19.18 2.14
CA LYS A 116 -7.32 -19.83 2.60
C LYS A 116 -8.28 -18.85 3.24
N GLU A 117 -7.74 -17.97 4.09
CA GLU A 117 -8.53 -16.95 4.80
C GLU A 117 -8.60 -15.63 4.01
N GLY A 118 -7.72 -15.43 3.01
CA GLY A 118 -7.64 -14.20 2.24
C GLY A 118 -7.10 -13.03 3.07
N ILE A 119 -6.15 -13.31 3.97
CA ILE A 119 -5.58 -12.33 4.90
C ILE A 119 -4.08 -12.21 4.65
N PHE A 120 -3.60 -10.98 4.59
CA PHE A 120 -2.19 -10.67 4.63
C PHE A 120 -1.78 -10.33 6.06
N TYR A 121 -0.68 -10.90 6.51
CA TYR A 121 -0.07 -10.65 7.81
C TYR A 121 1.35 -10.13 7.64
N ARG A 122 1.75 -9.22 8.53
CA ARG A 122 3.13 -8.77 8.64
C ARG A 122 3.49 -8.54 10.11
N ASP A 123 4.59 -9.16 10.51
CA ASP A 123 5.20 -8.99 11.83
C ASP A 123 6.62 -8.51 11.65
N MET A 124 7.03 -7.48 12.39
CA MET A 124 8.40 -7.02 12.38
C MET A 124 8.81 -6.38 13.70
N GLU A 125 10.09 -6.46 13.99
CA GLU A 125 10.75 -5.66 15.02
C GLU A 125 11.71 -4.70 14.33
N VAL A 126 11.71 -3.46 14.77
CA VAL A 126 12.50 -2.40 14.18
C VAL A 126 13.22 -1.61 15.26
N THR A 127 14.44 -1.19 14.94
CA THR A 127 15.27 -0.34 15.79
C THR A 127 15.54 0.98 15.11
N SER A 128 15.20 2.08 15.76
CA SER A 128 15.45 3.43 15.27
C SER A 128 16.93 3.79 15.33
N PRO A 129 17.38 4.82 14.60
CA PRO A 129 18.74 5.34 14.69
C PRO A 129 19.16 5.78 16.12
N ARG A 130 18.20 6.05 16.99
CA ARG A 130 18.44 6.37 18.41
C ARG A 130 18.37 5.15 19.35
N GLY A 131 18.18 3.94 18.78
CA GLY A 131 18.11 2.70 19.55
C GLY A 131 16.73 2.40 20.15
N ASN A 132 15.67 3.13 19.78
CA ASN A 132 14.31 2.83 20.21
C ASN A 132 13.77 1.63 19.43
N GLN A 133 13.24 0.63 20.14
CA GLN A 133 12.79 -0.62 19.58
C GLN A 133 11.28 -0.75 19.67
N LEU A 134 10.67 -1.11 18.54
CA LEU A 134 9.23 -1.32 18.39
C LEU A 134 8.95 -2.67 17.75
N ARG A 135 7.83 -3.27 18.13
CA ARG A 135 7.22 -4.41 17.43
C ARG A 135 5.95 -3.93 16.72
N ILE A 136 5.84 -4.27 15.46
CA ILE A 136 4.70 -3.88 14.61
C ILE A 136 4.05 -5.15 14.07
N HIS A 137 2.72 -5.22 14.19
CA HIS A 137 1.90 -6.28 13.63
C HIS A 137 0.80 -5.68 12.78
N VAL A 138 0.64 -6.19 11.56
CA VAL A 138 -0.35 -5.71 10.59
C VAL A 138 -1.15 -6.87 10.02
N GLU A 139 -2.46 -6.69 9.93
CA GLU A 139 -3.37 -7.57 9.20
C GLU A 139 -4.13 -6.75 8.14
N HIS A 140 -4.13 -7.22 6.90
CA HIS A 140 -4.93 -6.66 5.81
C HIS A 140 -5.99 -7.63 5.34
N ILE A 141 -7.21 -7.11 5.15
CA ILE A 141 -8.34 -7.88 4.66
C ILE A 141 -9.07 -7.08 3.59
N THR A 142 -9.25 -7.67 2.41
CA THR A 142 -10.18 -7.18 1.39
C THR A 142 -11.45 -8.01 1.46
N ASN A 143 -12.55 -7.40 1.92
CA ASN A 143 -13.77 -8.14 2.25
C ASN A 143 -14.49 -8.62 0.98
N MET A 144 -14.75 -9.93 0.87
CA MET A 144 -15.44 -10.54 -0.26
C MET A 144 -16.96 -10.31 -0.23
N ALA A 145 -17.57 -10.34 0.96
CA ALA A 145 -19.02 -10.14 1.12
C ALA A 145 -19.44 -8.68 1.00
N ARG A 146 -18.52 -7.75 1.33
CA ARG A 146 -18.69 -6.31 1.17
C ARG A 146 -17.55 -5.75 0.34
N PRO A 147 -17.60 -5.85 -0.99
CA PRO A 147 -16.45 -5.57 -1.87
C PRO A 147 -15.96 -4.12 -1.84
N ASN A 148 -16.73 -3.20 -1.25
CA ASN A 148 -16.31 -1.80 -1.03
C ASN A 148 -15.61 -1.58 0.32
N LEU A 149 -15.35 -2.64 1.10
CA LEU A 149 -14.74 -2.57 2.41
C LEU A 149 -13.38 -3.27 2.40
N CYS A 150 -12.36 -2.52 2.79
CA CYS A 150 -11.03 -3.04 3.10
C CYS A 150 -10.69 -2.66 4.54
N LEU A 151 -9.94 -3.50 5.23
CA LEU A 151 -9.61 -3.34 6.64
C LEU A 151 -8.12 -3.48 6.85
N ILE A 152 -7.57 -2.64 7.71
CA ILE A 152 -6.22 -2.76 8.25
C ILE A 152 -6.34 -2.80 9.77
N LYS A 153 -5.77 -3.83 10.38
CA LYS A 153 -5.48 -3.84 11.80
C LYS A 153 -4.00 -3.57 11.95
N TYR A 154 -3.66 -2.50 12.62
CA TYR A 154 -2.29 -2.05 12.83
C TYR A 154 -2.02 -1.95 14.32
N SER A 155 -1.09 -2.75 14.81
CA SER A 155 -0.74 -2.84 16.22
C SER A 155 0.73 -2.51 16.41
N VAL A 156 1.03 -1.65 17.38
CA VAL A 156 2.39 -1.27 17.76
C VAL A 156 2.60 -1.54 19.25
N SER A 157 3.71 -2.18 19.56
CA SER A 157 4.15 -2.40 20.93
C SER A 157 5.57 -1.86 21.09
N SER A 158 5.81 -1.12 22.18
CA SER A 158 7.16 -0.72 22.56
C SER A 158 7.92 -1.90 23.16
N ILE A 159 9.18 -2.07 22.77
CA ILE A 159 10.09 -3.02 23.41
C ILE A 159 10.90 -2.30 24.51
N ASN A 160 11.49 -1.16 24.17
CA ASN A 160 12.33 -0.38 25.12
C ASN A 160 12.01 1.12 25.15
N TYR A 161 11.13 1.61 24.26
CA TYR A 161 10.80 3.02 24.19
C TYR A 161 9.79 3.42 25.25
N THR A 162 10.10 4.49 25.97
CA THR A 162 9.19 5.11 26.94
C THR A 162 8.83 6.51 26.44
N GLY A 163 7.65 6.65 25.88
CA GLY A 163 7.20 7.92 25.33
C GLY A 163 5.93 7.78 24.52
N ARG A 164 5.51 8.88 23.93
CA ARG A 164 4.32 8.94 23.09
C ARG A 164 4.60 8.31 21.72
N ILE A 165 3.77 7.36 21.32
CA ILE A 165 3.71 6.83 19.96
C ILE A 165 2.47 7.43 19.30
N SER A 166 2.63 8.03 18.14
CA SER A 166 1.53 8.61 17.36
C SER A 166 1.37 7.86 16.05
N LEU A 167 0.15 7.43 15.75
CA LEU A 167 -0.23 6.84 14.47
C LEU A 167 -1.07 7.86 13.70
N VAL A 168 -0.65 8.15 12.48
CA VAL A 168 -1.32 9.13 11.59
C VAL A 168 -1.70 8.44 10.30
N PRO A 169 -2.93 7.92 10.18
CA PRO A 169 -3.46 7.40 8.93
C PRO A 169 -3.62 8.51 7.91
N ILE A 170 -3.38 8.20 6.64
CA ILE A 170 -3.36 9.17 5.56
C ILE A 170 -4.17 8.63 4.37
N LEU A 171 -5.10 9.45 3.88
CA LEU A 171 -5.68 9.28 2.55
C LEU A 171 -4.92 10.18 1.58
N ASP A 172 -4.13 9.56 0.67
CA ASP A 172 -3.38 10.31 -0.31
C ASP A 172 -4.02 10.18 -1.70
N GLY A 173 -4.53 11.30 -2.21
CA GLY A 173 -5.11 11.40 -3.53
C GLY A 173 -4.17 11.98 -4.58
N ASN A 174 -2.97 12.40 -4.20
CA ASN A 174 -1.95 12.91 -5.11
C ASN A 174 -1.14 11.74 -5.69
N ILE A 175 -1.84 10.87 -6.41
CA ILE A 175 -1.24 9.70 -7.01
C ILE A 175 -0.56 10.09 -8.33
N VAL A 176 0.73 9.88 -8.37
CA VAL A 176 1.52 9.93 -9.60
C VAL A 176 1.59 8.51 -10.14
N ASP A 177 1.12 8.29 -11.36
CA ASP A 177 1.32 7.02 -12.04
C ASP A 177 2.76 6.96 -12.55
N ASP A 178 3.47 5.85 -12.22
CA ASP A 178 4.91 5.78 -12.27
C ASP A 178 5.57 5.88 -13.64
N ALA A 179 6.84 6.19 -13.56
CA ALA A 179 8.00 5.95 -14.41
C ALA A 179 7.91 6.44 -15.86
N ASP A 180 6.82 6.16 -16.59
CA ASP A 180 6.73 6.54 -18.00
C ASP A 180 6.06 7.89 -18.24
N LEU A 181 5.40 8.46 -17.20
CA LEU A 181 4.63 9.70 -17.28
C LEU A 181 4.69 10.53 -16.00
N PRO A 182 5.86 11.04 -15.62
CA PRO A 182 6.05 11.68 -14.31
C PRO A 182 5.19 12.93 -14.06
N ASN A 183 4.49 13.44 -15.07
CA ASN A 183 3.65 14.64 -14.96
C ASN A 183 2.19 14.41 -15.35
N LEU A 184 1.76 13.17 -15.58
CA LEU A 184 0.37 12.90 -15.93
C LEU A 184 -0.50 12.87 -14.68
N LYS A 185 -1.22 13.96 -14.43
CA LYS A 185 -2.23 14.00 -13.40
C LYS A 185 -3.48 13.27 -13.88
N ILE A 186 -3.67 12.03 -13.40
CA ILE A 186 -4.81 11.19 -13.77
C ILE A 186 -6.04 11.50 -12.91
N TRP A 187 -5.84 11.98 -11.69
CA TRP A 187 -6.89 12.23 -10.72
C TRP A 187 -7.03 13.72 -10.40
N ASN A 188 -8.27 14.17 -10.35
CA ASN A 188 -8.65 15.44 -9.75
C ASN A 188 -9.28 15.17 -8.38
N ILE A 189 -8.79 15.82 -7.34
CA ILE A 189 -9.43 15.82 -6.03
C ILE A 189 -10.59 16.80 -6.09
N LEU A 190 -11.82 16.31 -6.00
CA LEU A 190 -13.02 17.14 -6.02
C LEU A 190 -13.37 17.64 -4.63
N ARG A 191 -13.19 16.80 -3.61
CA ARG A 191 -13.52 17.12 -2.22
C ARG A 191 -12.72 16.26 -1.27
N SER A 192 -12.28 16.85 -0.18
CA SER A 192 -11.65 16.13 0.94
C SER A 192 -12.04 16.77 2.25
N GLY A 193 -11.93 16.02 3.33
CA GLY A 193 -12.15 16.52 4.68
C GLY A 193 -11.88 15.45 5.71
N SER A 194 -11.82 15.88 6.97
CA SER A 194 -11.59 14.99 8.11
C SER A 194 -12.39 15.45 9.32
N THR A 195 -12.67 14.49 10.18
CA THR A 195 -13.22 14.66 11.54
C THR A 195 -12.25 14.02 12.53
N SER A 196 -12.60 13.96 13.80
CA SER A 196 -11.79 13.26 14.81
C SER A 196 -11.68 11.74 14.59
N SER A 197 -12.60 11.14 13.84
CA SER A 197 -12.68 9.69 13.66
C SER A 197 -12.77 9.21 12.22
N CYS A 198 -12.81 10.13 11.26
CA CYS A 198 -13.04 9.81 9.86
C CYS A 198 -12.33 10.81 8.95
N ALA A 199 -11.76 10.32 7.86
CA ALA A 199 -11.33 11.14 6.73
C ALA A 199 -12.05 10.68 5.46
N TYR A 200 -12.23 11.59 4.50
CA TYR A 200 -12.80 11.24 3.21
C TYR A 200 -12.10 11.97 2.06
N LEU A 201 -12.10 11.33 0.93
CA LEU A 201 -11.53 11.83 -0.31
C LEU A 201 -12.44 11.47 -1.48
N TRP A 202 -12.84 12.46 -2.27
CA TRP A 202 -13.53 12.26 -3.54
C TRP A 202 -12.62 12.63 -4.67
N THR A 203 -12.38 11.69 -5.54
CA THR A 203 -11.53 11.89 -6.71
C THR A 203 -12.28 11.54 -7.98
N GLN A 204 -11.89 12.15 -9.08
CA GLN A 204 -12.42 11.88 -10.41
C GLN A 204 -11.24 11.70 -11.36
N THR A 205 -11.31 10.68 -12.22
CA THR A 205 -10.34 10.56 -13.31
C THR A 205 -10.57 11.67 -14.33
N VAL A 206 -9.53 12.05 -15.04
CA VAL A 206 -9.66 13.02 -16.16
C VAL A 206 -10.57 12.52 -17.27
N SER A 207 -10.89 11.22 -17.31
CA SER A 207 -11.85 10.58 -18.22
C SER A 207 -13.24 10.39 -17.61
N TYR A 208 -13.60 11.11 -16.54
CA TYR A 208 -14.94 11.18 -15.93
C TYR A 208 -15.41 10.00 -15.07
N THR A 209 -14.55 9.11 -14.63
CA THR A 209 -14.93 8.08 -13.65
C THR A 209 -14.76 8.62 -12.22
N HIS A 210 -15.80 8.53 -11.38
CA HIS A 210 -15.78 9.02 -10.00
C HIS A 210 -15.42 7.92 -9.02
N LEU A 211 -14.52 8.22 -8.09
CA LEU A 211 -14.20 7.39 -6.94
C LEU A 211 -14.43 8.14 -5.64
N ARG A 212 -15.11 7.49 -4.69
CA ARG A 212 -15.29 7.97 -3.32
C ARG A 212 -14.58 7.02 -2.37
N ALA A 213 -13.66 7.52 -1.59
CA ALA A 213 -12.99 6.80 -0.52
C ALA A 213 -13.34 7.40 0.83
N HIS A 214 -13.67 6.54 1.79
CA HIS A 214 -13.88 6.90 3.18
C HIS A 214 -13.00 6.03 4.06
N GLU A 215 -12.31 6.63 5.00
CA GLU A 215 -11.59 5.96 6.05
C GLU A 215 -12.24 6.28 7.40
N THR A 216 -12.47 5.25 8.20
CA THR A 216 -13.00 5.39 9.56
C THR A 216 -12.03 4.77 10.54
N LEU A 217 -11.55 5.56 11.48
CA LEU A 217 -10.72 5.10 12.59
C LEU A 217 -11.62 4.58 13.70
N ARG A 218 -11.41 3.33 14.10
CA ARG A 218 -11.95 2.79 15.35
C ARG A 218 -10.81 2.42 16.27
N HIS A 219 -10.79 3.03 17.43
CA HIS A 219 -9.99 2.55 18.56
C HIS A 219 -10.78 1.41 19.20
N LEU A 220 -10.18 0.24 19.24
CA LEU A 220 -10.67 -0.91 20.01
C LEU A 220 -10.04 -0.88 21.39
#